data_cc6f7a28853041376ddc8292c4f72fc3
#
_entry.id   cc6f7a28853041376ddc8292c4f72fc3
#
_cell.length_a   1.000
_cell.length_b   1.000
_cell.length_c   1.000
_cell.angle_alpha   90.00
_cell.angle_beta   90.00
_cell.angle_gamma   90.00
#
_symmetry.space_group_name_H-M   'P 1'
#
loop_
_entity.id
_entity.type
_entity.pdbx_description
1 polymer ?
#
loop_
_entity_poly.entity_id
_entity_poly.type
_entity_poly.pdbx_seq_one_letter_code
_entity_poly.pdbx_strand_id
1 'polypeptide(L)'
;VTDGLSELELELRLLPGVVDVGFGAPEPTGHVPITVVVMDPEGDLQDAATRVARSFRGSASVEVLDLTPPATEPLAAGAADWPDERVALVESAPDGRDGVRVVLSWQGRSATGVEAAPAPVGPVRATLAALQRLGLEVKAEVASISSGRGVAGPPVRVVLRTDDGAELVGIARSGSEHESAARATLAAFNRYLRHRAGRG
;
A
#
# COMPACT_ATOMS: atom_id res chain seq x y z
N VAL A 1 4.74 -0.63 29.69
CA VAL A 1 4.24 0.33 28.67
C VAL A 1 3.60 -0.39 27.47
N THR A 2 3.82 -1.69 27.29
CA THR A 2 3.31 -2.49 26.15
C THR A 2 1.84 -2.91 26.30
N ASP A 3 1.32 -3.04 27.53
CA ASP A 3 -0.04 -3.57 27.77
C ASP A 3 -1.15 -2.70 27.18
N GLY A 4 -1.05 -1.37 27.31
CA GLY A 4 -2.10 -0.48 26.81
C GLY A 4 -2.22 -0.39 25.28
N LEU A 5 -1.16 -0.72 24.51
CA LEU A 5 -1.24 -0.75 23.04
C LEU A 5 -1.90 -2.04 22.56
N SER A 6 -1.66 -3.15 23.25
CA SER A 6 -2.29 -4.43 22.91
C SER A 6 -3.80 -4.42 23.20
N GLU A 7 -4.22 -3.78 24.28
CA GLU A 7 -5.64 -3.59 24.58
C GLU A 7 -6.32 -2.67 23.55
N LEU A 8 -5.66 -1.56 23.20
CA LEU A 8 -6.15 -0.64 22.16
C LEU A 8 -6.26 -1.33 20.80
N GLU A 9 -5.28 -2.15 20.43
CA GLU A 9 -5.33 -2.93 19.20
C GLU A 9 -6.55 -3.86 19.18
N LEU A 10 -6.78 -4.56 20.30
CA LEU A 10 -7.92 -5.47 20.43
C LEU A 10 -9.26 -4.74 20.27
N GLU A 11 -9.43 -3.61 20.95
CA GLU A 11 -10.65 -2.81 20.87
C GLU A 11 -10.90 -2.23 19.46
N LEU A 12 -9.83 -1.78 18.80
CA LEU A 12 -9.95 -1.31 17.41
C LEU A 12 -10.31 -2.45 16.44
N ARG A 13 -9.80 -3.66 16.68
CA ARG A 13 -10.14 -4.86 15.87
C ARG A 13 -11.57 -5.35 16.06
N LEU A 14 -12.24 -4.96 17.16
CA LEU A 14 -13.67 -5.27 17.39
C LEU A 14 -14.61 -4.35 16.59
N LEU A 15 -14.11 -3.26 16.01
CA LEU A 15 -14.94 -2.39 15.17
C LEU A 15 -15.32 -3.10 13.84
N PRO A 16 -16.56 -2.97 13.39
CA PRO A 16 -17.02 -3.62 12.17
C PRO A 16 -16.19 -3.23 10.94
N GLY A 17 -15.78 -4.21 10.15
CA GLY A 17 -14.99 -3.98 8.94
C GLY A 17 -13.49 -3.77 9.16
N VAL A 18 -12.99 -3.71 10.41
CA VAL A 18 -11.56 -3.61 10.68
C VAL A 18 -10.87 -4.95 10.40
N VAL A 19 -9.91 -4.94 9.49
CA VAL A 19 -9.12 -6.12 9.12
C VAL A 19 -7.71 -6.07 9.70
N ASP A 20 -7.20 -4.88 10.01
CA ASP A 20 -5.89 -4.72 10.63
C ASP A 20 -5.74 -3.37 11.35
N VAL A 21 -4.80 -3.33 12.32
CA VAL A 21 -4.44 -2.12 13.07
C VAL A 21 -2.92 -2.03 13.12
N GLY A 22 -2.37 -0.88 12.74
CA GLY A 22 -0.95 -0.58 12.78
C GLY A 22 -0.64 0.59 13.72
N PHE A 23 0.49 0.52 14.42
CA PHE A 23 1.01 1.62 15.23
C PHE A 23 2.32 2.12 14.63
N GLY A 24 2.41 3.43 14.40
CA GLY A 24 3.63 4.09 13.97
C GLY A 24 4.66 4.21 15.10
N ALA A 25 5.84 4.71 14.77
CA ALA A 25 6.84 5.06 15.79
C ALA A 25 6.32 6.24 16.64
N PRO A 26 6.55 6.21 17.95
CA PRO A 26 6.22 7.35 18.80
C PRO A 26 6.92 8.62 18.31
N GLU A 27 6.18 9.69 18.19
CA GLU A 27 6.71 11.01 17.89
C GLU A 27 7.44 11.59 19.15
N PRO A 28 8.29 12.61 18.98
CA PRO A 28 8.95 13.28 20.12
C PRO A 28 7.97 13.83 21.16
N THR A 29 6.74 14.12 20.76
CA THR A 29 5.63 14.55 21.62
C THR A 29 4.98 13.42 22.42
N GLY A 30 5.43 12.17 22.24
CA GLY A 30 4.82 10.97 22.81
C GLY A 30 3.56 10.51 22.07
N HIS A 31 3.19 11.18 20.99
CA HIS A 31 2.08 10.80 20.13
C HIS A 31 2.44 9.55 19.31
N VAL A 32 1.50 8.59 19.22
CA VAL A 32 1.65 7.37 18.43
C VAL A 32 0.62 7.42 17.31
N PRO A 33 1.05 7.53 16.04
CA PRO A 33 0.16 7.42 14.90
C PRO A 33 -0.48 6.02 14.85
N ILE A 34 -1.79 5.96 14.62
CA ILE A 34 -2.55 4.71 14.53
C ILE A 34 -3.14 4.63 13.13
N THR A 35 -2.90 3.51 12.46
CA THR A 35 -3.49 3.22 11.16
C THR A 35 -4.47 2.07 11.32
N VAL A 36 -5.73 2.29 11.00
CA VAL A 36 -6.80 1.28 11.01
C VAL A 36 -7.11 0.91 9.57
N VAL A 37 -6.91 -0.36 9.23
CA VAL A 37 -7.20 -0.88 7.88
C VAL A 37 -8.57 -1.51 7.90
N VAL A 38 -9.44 -1.10 6.97
CA VAL A 38 -10.84 -1.55 6.92
C VAL A 38 -11.18 -2.13 5.54
N MET A 39 -12.19 -3.00 5.52
CA MET A 39 -12.81 -3.53 4.31
C MET A 39 -14.32 -3.53 4.51
N ASP A 40 -15.04 -2.93 3.55
CA ASP A 40 -16.51 -2.75 3.62
C ASP A 40 -16.96 -2.11 4.96
N PRO A 41 -16.43 -0.92 5.32
CA PRO A 41 -16.76 -0.29 6.58
C PRO A 41 -18.23 0.07 6.64
N GLU A 42 -18.90 -0.28 7.74
CA GLU A 42 -20.26 0.16 8.03
C GLU A 42 -20.22 1.47 8.84
N GLY A 43 -20.78 2.54 8.27
CA GLY A 43 -20.88 3.83 8.94
C GLY A 43 -19.58 4.63 9.01
N ASP A 44 -19.53 5.60 9.94
CA ASP A 44 -18.38 6.48 10.15
C ASP A 44 -17.32 5.82 11.05
N LEU A 45 -16.47 4.99 10.44
CA LEU A 45 -15.45 4.26 11.17
C LEU A 45 -14.30 5.16 11.63
N GLN A 46 -14.04 6.28 10.94
CA GLN A 46 -13.03 7.27 11.34
C GLN A 46 -13.35 7.84 12.72
N ASP A 47 -14.61 8.23 12.95
CA ASP A 47 -15.05 8.76 14.24
C ASP A 47 -15.08 7.68 15.34
N ALA A 48 -15.50 6.45 14.99
CA ALA A 48 -15.52 5.33 15.93
C ALA A 48 -14.09 4.96 16.39
N ALA A 49 -13.17 4.77 15.44
CA ALA A 49 -11.78 4.46 15.74
C ALA A 49 -11.09 5.59 16.53
N THR A 50 -11.38 6.85 16.18
CA THR A 50 -10.84 8.00 16.90
C THR A 50 -11.34 8.05 18.35
N ARG A 51 -12.63 7.75 18.61
CA ARG A 51 -13.18 7.69 19.97
C ARG A 51 -12.53 6.58 20.78
N VAL A 52 -12.38 5.39 20.22
CA VAL A 52 -11.71 4.27 20.87
C VAL A 52 -10.26 4.66 21.21
N ALA A 53 -9.50 5.16 20.25
CA ALA A 53 -8.11 5.54 20.47
C ALA A 53 -7.95 6.61 21.56
N ARG A 54 -8.81 7.61 21.60
CA ARG A 54 -8.81 8.68 22.61
C ARG A 54 -9.15 8.18 24.02
N SER A 55 -9.97 7.13 24.16
CA SER A 55 -10.28 6.55 25.47
C SER A 55 -9.06 5.89 26.12
N PHE A 56 -8.11 5.40 25.34
CA PHE A 56 -6.85 4.82 25.83
C PHE A 56 -5.71 5.84 25.93
N ARG A 57 -5.71 6.82 25.02
CA ARG A 57 -4.64 7.83 24.95
C ARG A 57 -5.25 9.16 24.57
N GLY A 58 -5.39 10.07 25.49
CA GLY A 58 -6.09 11.36 25.36
C GLY A 58 -5.78 12.19 24.09
N SER A 59 -4.62 11.99 23.45
CA SER A 59 -4.29 12.52 22.12
C SER A 59 -3.87 11.36 21.21
N ALA A 60 -4.72 10.96 20.28
CA ALA A 60 -4.40 9.97 19.27
C ALA A 60 -4.77 10.53 17.89
N SER A 61 -3.89 10.32 16.91
CA SER A 61 -4.19 10.53 15.50
C SER A 61 -4.49 9.16 14.89
N VAL A 62 -5.68 9.01 14.36
CA VAL A 62 -6.11 7.77 13.70
C VAL A 62 -6.29 8.06 12.21
N GLU A 63 -5.61 7.30 11.38
CA GLU A 63 -5.84 7.26 9.92
C GLU A 63 -6.59 5.97 9.60
N VAL A 64 -7.74 6.07 8.94
CA VAL A 64 -8.49 4.92 8.44
C VAL A 64 -8.13 4.70 6.98
N LEU A 65 -7.61 3.52 6.67
CA LEU A 65 -7.30 3.06 5.32
C LEU A 65 -8.39 2.11 4.85
N ASP A 66 -9.30 2.61 4.01
CA ASP A 66 -10.34 1.79 3.40
C ASP A 66 -9.75 0.97 2.24
N LEU A 67 -9.78 -0.37 2.39
CA LEU A 67 -9.38 -1.33 1.36
C LEU A 67 -10.57 -1.86 0.56
N THR A 68 -11.79 -1.37 0.82
CA THR A 68 -12.96 -1.77 0.05
C THR A 68 -12.65 -1.60 -1.43
N PRO A 69 -12.69 -2.66 -2.24
CA PRO A 69 -12.55 -2.48 -3.68
C PRO A 69 -13.63 -1.48 -4.09
N PRO A 70 -13.32 -0.45 -4.88
CA PRO A 70 -14.36 0.42 -5.41
C PRO A 70 -15.44 -0.48 -5.99
N ALA A 71 -16.70 -0.21 -5.60
CA ALA A 71 -17.84 -0.95 -6.13
C ALA A 71 -17.59 -1.10 -7.62
N THR A 72 -17.47 -2.35 -8.07
CA THR A 72 -17.22 -2.62 -9.48
C THR A 72 -18.45 -2.06 -10.18
N GLU A 73 -18.36 -0.83 -10.66
CA GLU A 73 -19.32 -0.39 -11.66
C GLU A 73 -19.37 -1.52 -12.67
N PRO A 74 -20.56 -2.05 -13.00
CA PRO A 74 -20.65 -3.09 -14.00
C PRO A 74 -19.89 -2.54 -15.21
N LEU A 75 -18.71 -3.14 -15.47
CA LEU A 75 -17.89 -2.78 -16.62
C LEU A 75 -18.84 -2.76 -17.77
N ALA A 76 -19.11 -1.56 -18.30
CA ALA A 76 -19.97 -1.39 -19.47
C ALA A 76 -19.50 -2.45 -20.47
N ALA A 77 -20.42 -3.27 -20.95
CA ALA A 77 -20.16 -4.34 -21.91
C ALA A 77 -19.50 -3.72 -23.17
N GLY A 78 -18.20 -3.72 -23.19
CA GLY A 78 -17.37 -2.96 -24.13
C GLY A 78 -15.95 -2.77 -23.59
N ALA A 79 -15.62 -3.35 -22.42
CA ALA A 79 -14.24 -3.43 -21.99
C ALA A 79 -13.48 -4.23 -23.05
N ALA A 80 -12.80 -3.48 -23.92
CA ALA A 80 -11.83 -4.00 -24.88
C ALA A 80 -10.95 -5.03 -24.17
N ASP A 81 -10.62 -6.12 -24.85
CA ASP A 81 -9.68 -7.15 -24.46
C ASP A 81 -8.47 -6.55 -23.73
N TRP A 82 -8.59 -6.48 -22.40
CA TRP A 82 -7.46 -6.18 -21.56
C TRP A 82 -6.52 -7.38 -21.70
N PRO A 83 -5.29 -7.18 -22.11
CA PRO A 83 -4.35 -8.28 -22.06
C PRO A 83 -4.38 -8.81 -20.63
N ASP A 84 -4.80 -10.05 -20.47
CA ASP A 84 -4.94 -10.79 -19.22
C ASP A 84 -3.60 -10.93 -18.46
N GLU A 85 -2.57 -10.25 -18.94
CA GLU A 85 -1.21 -10.32 -18.52
C GLU A 85 -0.86 -9.16 -17.58
N ARG A 86 -1.26 -9.35 -16.33
CA ARG A 86 -0.81 -8.47 -15.24
C ARG A 86 0.70 -8.59 -15.07
N VAL A 87 1.36 -7.47 -14.79
CA VAL A 87 2.74 -7.52 -14.31
C VAL A 87 2.77 -8.29 -12.99
N ALA A 88 3.54 -9.35 -12.94
CA ALA A 88 3.70 -10.20 -11.76
C ALA A 88 5.01 -9.88 -11.04
N LEU A 89 4.94 -9.85 -9.71
CA LEU A 89 6.13 -9.85 -8.86
C LEU A 89 6.66 -11.28 -8.78
N VAL A 90 7.89 -11.51 -9.23
CA VAL A 90 8.59 -12.80 -9.14
C VAL A 90 9.39 -12.86 -7.85
N GLU A 91 10.14 -11.79 -7.55
CA GLU A 91 11.01 -11.73 -6.38
C GLU A 91 11.14 -10.29 -5.87
N SER A 92 11.22 -10.14 -4.55
CA SER A 92 11.68 -8.93 -3.90
C SER A 92 12.58 -9.32 -2.74
N ALA A 93 13.87 -9.02 -2.85
CA ALA A 93 14.87 -9.46 -1.88
C ALA A 93 15.89 -8.35 -1.59
N PRO A 94 16.49 -8.35 -0.38
CA PRO A 94 17.66 -7.52 -0.10
C PRO A 94 18.78 -7.77 -1.11
N ASP A 95 19.48 -6.72 -1.52
CA ASP A 95 20.66 -6.78 -2.37
C ASP A 95 21.82 -6.05 -1.71
N GLY A 96 22.72 -6.82 -1.11
CA GLY A 96 23.79 -6.27 -0.28
C GLY A 96 23.30 -5.72 1.06
N ARG A 97 24.00 -4.71 1.58
CA ARG A 97 23.79 -4.19 2.93
C ARG A 97 22.57 -3.28 3.04
N ASP A 98 22.35 -2.44 2.05
CA ASP A 98 21.33 -1.40 2.06
C ASP A 98 20.53 -1.35 0.73
N GLY A 99 20.73 -2.34 -0.15
CA GLY A 99 20.07 -2.42 -1.44
C GLY A 99 18.89 -3.37 -1.46
N VAL A 100 18.10 -3.25 -2.51
CA VAL A 100 16.99 -4.14 -2.80
C VAL A 100 16.96 -4.47 -4.29
N ARG A 101 16.64 -5.72 -4.58
CA ARG A 101 16.39 -6.23 -5.92
C ARG A 101 14.93 -6.64 -6.06
N VAL A 102 14.29 -6.19 -7.13
CA VAL A 102 12.93 -6.56 -7.50
C VAL A 102 12.94 -7.16 -8.91
N VAL A 103 12.38 -8.34 -9.05
CA VAL A 103 12.21 -9.03 -10.34
C VAL A 103 10.74 -9.06 -10.70
N LEU A 104 10.40 -8.54 -11.87
CA LEU A 104 9.07 -8.54 -12.44
C LEU A 104 9.01 -9.42 -13.68
N SER A 105 7.83 -9.97 -13.95
CA SER A 105 7.52 -10.71 -15.16
C SER A 105 6.28 -10.13 -15.83
N TRP A 106 6.32 -10.00 -17.16
CA TRP A 106 5.22 -9.53 -17.98
C TRP A 106 5.34 -10.08 -19.39
N GLN A 107 4.29 -10.72 -19.89
CA GLN A 107 4.24 -11.29 -21.27
C GLN A 107 5.46 -12.17 -21.59
N GLY A 108 5.83 -13.07 -20.67
CA GLY A 108 6.98 -13.95 -20.86
C GLY A 108 8.36 -13.28 -20.78
N ARG A 109 8.40 -11.95 -20.58
CA ARG A 109 9.63 -11.17 -20.37
C ARG A 109 9.86 -10.95 -18.89
N SER A 110 11.11 -10.89 -18.46
CA SER A 110 11.45 -10.54 -17.08
C SER A 110 12.41 -9.34 -17.05
N ALA A 111 12.27 -8.53 -16.03
CA ALA A 111 13.21 -7.43 -15.77
C ALA A 111 13.48 -7.29 -14.28
N THR A 112 14.70 -6.86 -13.99
CA THR A 112 15.18 -6.66 -12.63
C THR A 112 15.43 -5.18 -12.38
N GLY A 113 14.86 -4.63 -11.31
CA GLY A 113 15.22 -3.33 -10.77
C GLY A 113 16.07 -3.49 -9.52
N VAL A 114 17.05 -2.63 -9.36
CA VAL A 114 17.94 -2.60 -8.18
C VAL A 114 18.04 -1.17 -7.70
N GLU A 115 17.93 -0.96 -6.39
CA GLU A 115 18.07 0.33 -5.74
C GLU A 115 18.87 0.22 -4.45
N ALA A 116 19.74 1.18 -4.21
CA ALA A 116 20.55 1.29 -2.99
C ALA A 116 19.82 2.19 -1.97
N ALA A 117 18.65 1.75 -1.54
CA ALA A 117 17.87 2.43 -0.51
C ALA A 117 17.12 1.41 0.34
N PRO A 118 16.91 1.69 1.64
CA PRO A 118 16.19 0.79 2.52
C PRO A 118 14.70 0.73 2.17
N ALA A 119 14.01 -0.29 2.71
CA ALA A 119 12.56 -0.37 2.66
C ALA A 119 11.93 0.78 3.51
N PRO A 120 10.73 1.27 3.13
CA PRO A 120 9.95 0.87 1.95
C PRO A 120 10.34 1.57 0.63
N VAL A 121 11.24 2.55 0.66
CA VAL A 121 11.57 3.40 -0.50
C VAL A 121 12.31 2.63 -1.59
N GLY A 122 13.31 1.84 -1.21
CA GLY A 122 14.10 1.04 -2.15
C GLY A 122 13.26 0.12 -3.03
N PRO A 123 12.41 -0.74 -2.44
CA PRO A 123 11.54 -1.63 -3.21
C PRO A 123 10.59 -0.89 -4.17
N VAL A 124 10.04 0.26 -3.77
CA VAL A 124 9.20 1.08 -4.65
C VAL A 124 9.96 1.54 -5.88
N ARG A 125 11.15 2.12 -5.69
CA ARG A 125 12.00 2.60 -6.79
C ARG A 125 12.51 1.45 -7.67
N ALA A 126 12.94 0.35 -7.06
CA ALA A 126 13.36 -0.85 -7.79
C ALA A 126 12.22 -1.42 -8.65
N THR A 127 10.98 -1.42 -8.14
CA THR A 127 9.80 -1.85 -8.90
C THR A 127 9.55 -0.94 -10.10
N LEU A 128 9.61 0.38 -9.93
CA LEU A 128 9.44 1.34 -11.04
C LEU A 128 10.56 1.19 -12.08
N ALA A 129 11.80 1.00 -11.65
CA ALA A 129 12.92 0.74 -12.55
C ALA A 129 12.74 -0.57 -13.34
N ALA A 130 12.24 -1.64 -12.71
CA ALA A 130 11.93 -2.89 -13.39
C ALA A 130 10.79 -2.73 -14.42
N LEU A 131 9.74 -1.96 -14.11
CA LEU A 131 8.66 -1.64 -15.04
C LEU A 131 9.17 -0.90 -16.27
N GLN A 132 10.04 0.09 -16.10
CA GLN A 132 10.68 0.81 -17.21
C GLN A 132 11.50 -0.12 -18.11
N ARG A 133 12.26 -1.06 -17.51
CA ARG A 133 13.03 -2.06 -18.26
C ARG A 133 12.17 -3.07 -19.01
N LEU A 134 10.93 -3.30 -18.57
CA LEU A 134 9.92 -4.06 -19.34
C LEU A 134 9.35 -3.26 -20.51
N GLY A 135 9.70 -1.98 -20.66
CA GLY A 135 9.14 -1.09 -21.68
C GLY A 135 7.79 -0.47 -21.27
N LEU A 136 7.43 -0.57 -20.00
CA LEU A 136 6.21 0.02 -19.46
C LEU A 136 6.54 1.43 -18.99
N GLU A 137 6.10 2.42 -19.75
CA GLU A 137 6.32 3.83 -19.43
C GLU A 137 5.41 4.25 -18.28
N VAL A 138 6.01 4.60 -17.14
CA VAL A 138 5.29 5.12 -15.97
C VAL A 138 5.40 6.64 -15.98
N LYS A 139 4.35 7.33 -16.47
CA LYS A 139 4.22 8.80 -16.37
C LYS A 139 3.51 9.18 -15.06
N ALA A 140 4.10 8.77 -13.96
CA ALA A 140 3.62 9.08 -12.63
C ALA A 140 4.80 9.20 -11.69
N GLU A 141 4.69 10.08 -10.71
CA GLU A 141 5.66 10.25 -9.63
C GLU A 141 5.16 9.59 -8.34
N VAL A 142 6.08 9.22 -7.48
CA VAL A 142 5.73 8.73 -6.14
C VAL A 142 5.37 9.93 -5.26
N ALA A 143 4.09 10.09 -4.96
CA ALA A 143 3.60 11.19 -4.13
C ALA A 143 3.80 10.89 -2.63
N SER A 144 3.58 9.65 -2.19
CA SER A 144 3.84 9.24 -0.82
C SER A 144 4.08 7.74 -0.70
N ILE A 145 4.83 7.37 0.34
CA ILE A 145 5.02 5.98 0.77
C ILE A 145 4.82 5.98 2.29
N SER A 146 3.97 5.11 2.79
CA SER A 146 3.82 4.87 4.22
C SER A 146 3.85 3.38 4.52
N SER A 147 4.45 3.02 5.65
CA SER A 147 4.45 1.65 6.15
C SER A 147 3.95 1.62 7.58
N GLY A 148 3.21 0.58 7.93
CA GLY A 148 2.71 0.34 9.28
C GLY A 148 3.41 -0.86 9.93
N ARG A 149 3.03 -1.16 11.16
CA ARG A 149 3.41 -2.39 11.85
C ARG A 149 2.19 -3.31 11.92
N GLY A 150 2.37 -4.58 11.61
CA GLY A 150 1.30 -5.58 11.71
C GLY A 150 1.86 -6.96 12.03
N VAL A 151 1.07 -7.79 12.70
CA VAL A 151 1.46 -9.13 13.14
C VAL A 151 1.81 -10.06 11.97
N ALA A 152 1.14 -9.91 10.83
CA ALA A 152 1.39 -10.71 9.62
C ALA A 152 2.31 -9.99 8.60
N GLY A 153 3.14 -9.07 9.08
CA GLY A 153 4.04 -8.27 8.25
C GLY A 153 3.57 -6.81 8.10
N PRO A 154 4.47 -5.90 7.73
CA PRO A 154 4.15 -4.48 7.61
C PRO A 154 3.26 -4.21 6.39
N PRO A 155 2.06 -3.61 6.54
CA PRO A 155 1.32 -3.07 5.41
C PRO A 155 2.09 -1.88 4.84
N VAL A 156 2.13 -1.78 3.52
CA VAL A 156 2.73 -0.63 2.82
C VAL A 156 1.69 -0.03 1.89
N ARG A 157 1.56 1.29 1.95
CA ARG A 157 0.75 2.10 1.04
C ARG A 157 1.68 2.92 0.15
N VAL A 158 1.43 2.88 -1.15
CA VAL A 158 2.13 3.70 -2.16
C VAL A 158 1.10 4.54 -2.90
N VAL A 159 1.35 5.82 -3.02
CA VAL A 159 0.54 6.73 -3.84
C VAL A 159 1.38 7.19 -5.02
N LEU A 160 0.89 6.93 -6.22
CA LEU A 160 1.44 7.48 -7.46
C LEU A 160 0.55 8.64 -7.91
N ARG A 161 1.17 9.78 -8.24
CA ARG A 161 0.48 10.93 -8.84
C ARG A 161 0.81 10.99 -10.33
N THR A 162 -0.21 10.98 -11.15
CA THR A 162 -0.10 11.09 -12.60
C THR A 162 0.13 12.54 -13.04
N ASP A 163 0.57 12.75 -14.27
CA ASP A 163 0.78 14.06 -14.89
C ASP A 163 -0.51 14.92 -14.96
N ASP A 164 -1.68 14.29 -14.93
CA ASP A 164 -2.98 14.96 -14.88
C ASP A 164 -3.49 15.19 -13.44
N GLY A 165 -2.70 14.86 -12.43
CA GLY A 165 -2.98 15.10 -11.03
C GLY A 165 -3.80 14.01 -10.33
N ALA A 166 -4.18 12.90 -11.02
CA ALA A 166 -4.88 11.80 -10.35
C ALA A 166 -3.95 11.06 -9.38
N GLU A 167 -4.48 10.67 -8.22
CA GLU A 167 -3.76 9.88 -7.22
C GLU A 167 -4.22 8.42 -7.28
N LEU A 168 -3.25 7.53 -7.48
CA LEU A 168 -3.46 6.10 -7.64
C LEU A 168 -2.83 5.39 -6.46
N VAL A 169 -3.66 4.84 -5.61
CA VAL A 169 -3.23 4.21 -4.36
C VAL A 169 -3.06 2.72 -4.55
N GLY A 170 -1.92 2.20 -4.15
CA GLY A 170 -1.68 0.77 -4.00
C GLY A 170 -1.38 0.43 -2.56
N ILE A 171 -1.97 -0.63 -2.07
CA ILE A 171 -1.74 -1.13 -0.72
C ILE A 171 -1.48 -2.61 -0.82
N ALA A 172 -0.48 -3.08 -0.07
CA ALA A 172 -0.21 -4.50 0.04
C ALA A 172 0.39 -4.84 1.40
N ARG A 173 0.23 -6.10 1.77
CA ARG A 173 0.79 -6.71 2.97
C ARG A 173 1.37 -8.06 2.61
N SER A 174 2.58 -8.36 3.08
CA SER A 174 3.23 -9.66 2.92
C SER A 174 4.15 -9.92 4.11
N GLY A 175 4.86 -11.04 4.10
CA GLY A 175 5.79 -11.42 5.17
C GLY A 175 6.98 -10.48 5.36
N SER A 176 7.26 -9.59 4.40
CA SER A 176 8.34 -8.61 4.50
C SER A 176 7.92 -7.23 3.98
N GLU A 177 8.56 -6.17 4.49
CA GLU A 177 8.33 -4.81 4.04
C GLU A 177 8.76 -4.60 2.58
N HIS A 178 9.83 -5.29 2.14
CA HIS A 178 10.30 -5.25 0.75
C HIS A 178 9.22 -5.76 -0.20
N GLU A 179 8.65 -6.91 0.09
CA GLU A 179 7.61 -7.51 -0.74
C GLU A 179 6.30 -6.70 -0.66
N SER A 180 5.92 -6.23 0.53
CA SER A 180 4.73 -5.37 0.70
C SER A 180 4.84 -4.11 -0.16
N ALA A 181 6.00 -3.44 -0.14
CA ALA A 181 6.24 -2.22 -0.92
C ALA A 181 6.23 -2.49 -2.44
N ALA A 182 6.86 -3.57 -2.90
CA ALA A 182 6.84 -3.95 -4.31
C ALA A 182 5.42 -4.28 -4.80
N ARG A 183 4.65 -5.05 -4.02
CA ARG A 183 3.25 -5.39 -4.33
C ARG A 183 2.34 -4.15 -4.30
N ALA A 184 2.52 -3.24 -3.34
CA ALA A 184 1.76 -1.99 -3.28
C ALA A 184 2.04 -1.11 -4.52
N THR A 185 3.30 -1.03 -4.94
CA THR A 185 3.68 -0.29 -6.15
C THR A 185 3.03 -0.88 -7.40
N LEU A 186 3.03 -2.22 -7.53
CA LEU A 186 2.35 -2.89 -8.64
C LEU A 186 0.84 -2.69 -8.62
N ALA A 187 0.21 -2.68 -7.43
CA ALA A 187 -1.21 -2.41 -7.30
C ALA A 187 -1.56 -0.97 -7.75
N ALA A 188 -0.74 0.03 -7.37
CA ALA A 188 -0.89 1.41 -7.84
C ALA A 188 -0.66 1.50 -9.36
N PHE A 189 0.38 0.84 -9.89
CA PHE A 189 0.68 0.81 -11.31
C PHE A 189 -0.42 0.16 -12.15
N ASN A 190 -1.02 -0.94 -11.70
CA ASN A 190 -2.14 -1.55 -12.39
C ASN A 190 -3.35 -0.60 -12.48
N ARG A 191 -3.56 0.25 -11.45
CA ARG A 191 -4.57 1.31 -11.50
C ARG A 191 -4.18 2.42 -12.50
N TYR A 192 -2.90 2.76 -12.60
CA TYR A 192 -2.38 3.69 -13.60
C TYR A 192 -2.68 3.20 -15.03
N LEU A 193 -2.44 1.93 -15.32
CA LEU A 193 -2.75 1.36 -16.63
C LEU A 193 -4.25 1.47 -16.97
N ARG A 194 -5.11 1.17 -16.00
CA ARG A 194 -6.57 1.31 -16.17
C ARG A 194 -7.00 2.76 -16.38
N HIS A 195 -6.43 3.69 -15.61
CA HIS A 195 -6.70 5.12 -15.74
C HIS A 195 -6.33 5.64 -17.13
N ARG A 196 -5.19 5.23 -17.66
CA ARG A 196 -4.77 5.60 -19.03
C ARG A 196 -5.67 5.02 -20.11
N ALA A 197 -6.05 3.76 -19.98
CA ALA A 197 -6.91 3.09 -20.97
C ALA A 197 -8.32 3.67 -21.03
N GLY A 198 -8.86 4.16 -19.92
CA GLY A 198 -10.18 4.81 -19.89
C GLY A 198 -10.20 6.22 -20.52
N ARG A 199 -9.04 6.75 -20.98
CA ARG A 199 -8.90 8.08 -21.60
C ARG A 199 -8.59 8.05 -23.09
N GLY A 200 -8.38 6.89 -23.67
CA GLY A 200 -8.19 6.68 -25.11
C GLY A 200 -9.47 6.26 -25.79
#